data_bc77b5a739f4275c1ccc596588517e37
#
_entry.id   bc77b5a739f4275c1ccc596588517e37
#
_cell.length_a   1.000
_cell.length_b   1.000
_cell.length_c   1.000
_cell.angle_alpha   90.00
_cell.angle_beta   90.00
_cell.angle_gamma   90.00
#
_symmetry.space_group_name_H-M   'P 1'
#
loop_
_entity.id
_entity.type
_entity.pdbx_description
1 polymer ?
#
loop_
_entity_poly.entity_id
_entity_poly.type
_entity_poly.pdbx_seq_one_letter_code
_entity_poly.pdbx_strand_id
1 'polypeptide(L)'
;MKSRSALALAICLAAAAALFGCARQQQGSSPSSSKKLRLAFVTNNASDFWTIARRGTDKAGQELSNVEVEFRISADGTAADQKRIVDDLLAKGINGMAISPVDPANQTQMINDAARSILVITQDSDAPQSERACYIGTDNRAAGRQAGELVKASLPQGGKIMVFVGKADAQNARERFEGLKEALAGSNVEVIDLRTDDADRVRAKSNAADTLVKYPEVAALVGLWAYNGPAILSAVRDANKTGQVKIIAFDEEDDTLKGIREGSIEGTIVQQPYQFGYQSVKMMAQILGGDRSMIPATKQIFVPTRVIKKENVDDFVKEINQLRGRT
;
A
#
# COMPACT_ATOMS: atom_id res chain seq x y z
N MET A 1 72.64 -70.88 -18.35
CA MET A 1 72.76 -70.08 -17.10
C MET A 1 72.32 -68.65 -17.38
N LYS A 2 71.08 -68.36 -17.46
CA LYS A 2 70.46 -67.02 -17.54
C LYS A 2 69.00 -67.25 -17.29
N SER A 3 68.45 -66.78 -16.16
CA SER A 3 66.99 -66.55 -15.93
C SER A 3 66.57 -66.80 -14.49
N ARG A 4 67.08 -66.01 -13.58
CA ARG A 4 66.49 -65.94 -12.22
C ARG A 4 66.44 -64.52 -11.61
N SER A 5 66.81 -63.50 -12.38
CA SER A 5 66.87 -62.12 -11.85
C SER A 5 65.76 -61.19 -12.34
N ALA A 6 64.83 -61.66 -13.20
CA ALA A 6 63.78 -60.81 -13.74
C ALA A 6 62.39 -60.86 -13.01
N LEU A 7 62.27 -61.84 -12.07
CA LEU A 7 60.95 -62.04 -11.41
C LEU A 7 60.81 -61.33 -10.05
N ALA A 8 61.91 -60.84 -9.49
CA ALA A 8 61.85 -60.13 -8.16
C ALA A 8 61.60 -58.64 -8.24
N LEU A 9 61.75 -58.03 -9.45
CA LEU A 9 61.56 -56.54 -9.61
C LEU A 9 60.16 -56.22 -10.04
N ALA A 10 59.33 -57.14 -10.50
CA ALA A 10 57.95 -56.89 -10.91
C ALA A 10 56.94 -56.90 -9.76
N ILE A 11 57.29 -57.50 -8.62
CA ILE A 11 56.38 -57.61 -7.45
C ILE A 11 56.47 -56.40 -6.54
N CYS A 12 57.52 -55.60 -6.52
CA CYS A 12 57.70 -54.44 -5.71
C CYS A 12 57.07 -53.20 -6.33
N LEU A 13 56.80 -53.15 -7.63
CA LEU A 13 56.07 -51.98 -8.26
C LEU A 13 54.55 -52.09 -8.20
N ALA A 14 53.95 -53.25 -7.93
CA ALA A 14 52.53 -53.45 -7.85
C ALA A 14 51.94 -53.06 -6.43
N ALA A 15 52.78 -53.01 -5.39
CA ALA A 15 52.38 -52.69 -4.04
C ALA A 15 52.35 -51.12 -3.70
N ALA A 16 53.03 -50.32 -4.54
CA ALA A 16 53.09 -48.88 -4.36
C ALA A 16 51.89 -48.09 -5.02
N ALA A 17 51.14 -48.75 -5.92
CA ALA A 17 49.98 -48.10 -6.60
C ALA A 17 48.67 -48.25 -5.87
N ALA A 18 48.59 -49.03 -4.76
CA ALA A 18 47.33 -49.22 -4.00
C ALA A 18 47.13 -48.30 -2.81
N LEU A 19 48.02 -47.35 -2.52
CA LEU A 19 47.94 -46.46 -1.40
C LEU A 19 47.63 -44.98 -1.77
N PHE A 20 47.42 -44.67 -3.06
CA PHE A 20 47.06 -43.32 -3.53
C PHE A 20 45.61 -43.16 -3.98
N GLY A 21 44.73 -44.07 -3.66
CA GLY A 21 43.36 -44.05 -4.12
C GLY A 21 42.32 -43.96 -3.03
N CYS A 22 42.27 -42.94 -2.14
CA CYS A 22 41.10 -42.57 -1.34
C CYS A 22 41.34 -41.27 -0.54
N ALA A 23 41.85 -40.22 -1.19
CA ALA A 23 41.57 -38.88 -0.75
C ALA A 23 40.48 -38.28 -1.67
N ARG A 24 39.24 -38.81 -1.55
CA ARG A 24 38.05 -38.16 -2.12
C ARG A 24 37.88 -36.85 -1.33
N GLN A 25 38.48 -35.79 -1.87
CA GLN A 25 38.16 -34.43 -1.43
C GLN A 25 36.64 -34.32 -1.45
N GLN A 26 36.03 -34.35 -0.27
CA GLN A 26 34.74 -33.75 -0.08
C GLN A 26 34.93 -32.27 -0.48
N GLN A 27 34.60 -31.95 -1.75
CA GLN A 27 34.23 -30.60 -2.11
C GLN A 27 33.08 -30.23 -1.19
N GLY A 28 33.42 -29.54 -0.12
CA GLY A 28 32.43 -28.83 0.67
C GLY A 28 31.64 -27.98 -0.32
N SER A 29 30.39 -28.32 -0.47
CA SER A 29 29.40 -27.46 -1.12
C SER A 29 29.51 -26.15 -0.39
N SER A 30 30.21 -25.18 -0.96
CA SER A 30 30.12 -23.79 -0.59
C SER A 30 28.63 -23.47 -0.53
N PRO A 31 28.10 -22.85 0.52
CA PRO A 31 26.70 -22.46 0.52
C PRO A 31 26.53 -21.62 -0.73
N SER A 32 25.70 -22.11 -1.67
CA SER A 32 25.25 -21.34 -2.81
C SER A 32 24.76 -20.02 -2.24
N SER A 33 25.49 -18.93 -2.48
CA SER A 33 25.05 -17.60 -2.13
C SER A 33 23.74 -17.40 -2.87
N SER A 34 22.61 -17.61 -2.18
CA SER A 34 21.30 -17.42 -2.78
C SER A 34 21.28 -16.00 -3.29
N LYS A 35 21.12 -15.84 -4.59
CA LYS A 35 21.12 -14.53 -5.26
C LYS A 35 20.08 -13.66 -4.53
N LYS A 36 20.53 -12.53 -3.99
CA LYS A 36 19.68 -11.64 -3.22
C LYS A 36 18.49 -11.17 -4.09
N LEU A 37 17.29 -11.33 -3.61
CA LEU A 37 16.08 -10.87 -4.29
C LEU A 37 16.01 -9.35 -4.19
N ARG A 38 15.87 -8.69 -5.33
CA ARG A 38 15.72 -7.23 -5.42
C ARG A 38 14.25 -6.92 -5.65
N LEU A 39 13.61 -6.33 -4.67
CA LEU A 39 12.20 -5.98 -4.67
C LEU A 39 12.04 -4.47 -4.67
N ALA A 40 10.96 -3.97 -5.27
CA ALA A 40 10.63 -2.55 -5.23
C ALA A 40 9.23 -2.34 -4.67
N PHE A 41 9.05 -1.22 -3.97
CA PHE A 41 7.75 -0.70 -3.54
C PHE A 41 7.57 0.70 -4.11
N VAL A 42 6.55 0.91 -4.94
CA VAL A 42 6.32 2.15 -5.70
C VAL A 42 5.02 2.80 -5.25
N THR A 43 5.10 4.06 -4.81
CA THR A 43 3.95 4.84 -4.35
C THR A 43 3.24 5.55 -5.50
N ASN A 44 2.03 6.07 -5.26
CA ASN A 44 1.28 6.86 -6.24
C ASN A 44 1.42 8.38 -6.06
N ASN A 45 1.98 8.83 -4.93
CA ASN A 45 2.26 10.24 -4.63
C ASN A 45 3.30 10.37 -3.50
N ALA A 46 3.64 11.62 -3.16
CA ALA A 46 4.49 11.96 -2.03
C ALA A 46 3.62 12.45 -0.85
N SER A 47 3.19 11.53 0.02
CA SER A 47 2.44 11.86 1.25
C SER A 47 2.99 11.12 2.47
N ASP A 48 2.65 11.59 3.67
CA ASP A 48 3.06 10.97 4.94
C ASP A 48 2.52 9.54 5.12
N PHE A 49 1.41 9.20 4.47
CA PHE A 49 0.88 7.85 4.37
C PHE A 49 1.96 6.84 3.97
N TRP A 50 2.80 7.21 3.01
CA TRP A 50 3.85 6.35 2.49
C TRP A 50 5.07 6.21 3.41
N THR A 51 5.26 7.15 4.36
CA THR A 51 6.32 7.00 5.38
C THR A 51 6.02 5.81 6.30
N ILE A 52 4.76 5.57 6.59
CA ILE A 52 4.29 4.43 7.39
C ILE A 52 4.45 3.13 6.60
N ALA A 53 4.07 3.11 5.31
CA ALA A 53 4.27 1.95 4.43
C ALA A 53 5.76 1.58 4.33
N ARG A 54 6.65 2.58 4.25
CA ARG A 54 8.10 2.38 4.24
C ARG A 54 8.59 1.65 5.49
N ARG A 55 8.08 1.98 6.68
CA ARG A 55 8.42 1.23 7.92
C ARG A 55 8.05 -0.24 7.81
N GLY A 56 6.92 -0.55 7.16
CA GLY A 56 6.51 -1.92 6.89
C GLY A 56 7.48 -2.63 5.93
N THR A 57 7.87 -1.98 4.82
CA THR A 57 8.84 -2.56 3.87
C THR A 57 10.20 -2.76 4.50
N ASP A 58 10.68 -1.80 5.29
CA ASP A 58 11.98 -1.86 5.99
C ASP A 58 11.98 -3.02 7.00
N LYS A 59 10.90 -3.18 7.77
CA LYS A 59 10.76 -4.28 8.73
C LYS A 59 10.78 -5.64 8.05
N ALA A 60 10.02 -5.80 6.97
CA ALA A 60 10.01 -7.04 6.20
C ALA A 60 11.39 -7.35 5.57
N GLY A 61 12.07 -6.33 5.03
CA GLY A 61 13.42 -6.46 4.50
C GLY A 61 14.46 -6.87 5.55
N GLN A 62 14.34 -6.37 6.79
CA GLN A 62 15.20 -6.77 7.91
C GLN A 62 15.00 -8.23 8.33
N GLU A 63 13.78 -8.74 8.24
CA GLU A 63 13.45 -10.13 8.58
C GLU A 63 13.85 -11.15 7.50
N LEU A 64 14.10 -10.69 6.29
CA LEU A 64 14.41 -11.53 5.14
C LEU A 64 15.87 -11.32 4.70
N SER A 65 16.77 -12.21 5.14
CA SER A 65 18.22 -12.07 4.91
C SER A 65 18.63 -12.05 3.44
N ASN A 66 17.80 -12.59 2.55
CA ASN A 66 18.05 -12.69 1.10
C ASN A 66 17.28 -11.67 0.27
N VAL A 67 16.72 -10.61 0.89
CA VAL A 67 15.91 -9.59 0.22
C VAL A 67 16.54 -8.21 0.34
N GLU A 68 16.47 -7.44 -0.71
CA GLU A 68 16.77 -6.00 -0.76
C GLU A 68 15.55 -5.27 -1.28
N VAL A 69 15.11 -4.23 -0.58
CA VAL A 69 13.91 -3.48 -0.94
C VAL A 69 14.28 -2.07 -1.34
N GLU A 70 13.92 -1.67 -2.56
CA GLU A 70 14.00 -0.29 -3.06
C GLU A 70 12.65 0.38 -2.93
N PHE A 71 12.54 1.40 -2.07
CA PHE A 71 11.32 2.18 -1.90
C PHE A 71 11.36 3.42 -2.80
N ARG A 72 10.40 3.54 -3.72
CA ARG A 72 10.35 4.61 -4.73
C ARG A 72 9.07 5.45 -4.56
N ILE A 73 9.27 6.75 -4.42
CA ILE A 73 8.17 7.71 -4.30
C ILE A 73 7.92 8.34 -5.67
N SER A 74 6.67 8.29 -6.15
CA SER A 74 6.22 9.09 -7.29
C SER A 74 6.02 10.53 -6.79
N ALA A 75 6.99 11.39 -7.08
CA ALA A 75 7.01 12.76 -6.56
C ALA A 75 5.91 13.64 -7.17
N ASP A 76 5.66 13.47 -8.47
CA ASP A 76 4.69 14.26 -9.23
C ASP A 76 3.27 13.68 -9.14
N GLY A 77 3.11 12.44 -8.63
CA GLY A 77 1.82 11.75 -8.58
C GLY A 77 1.17 11.58 -9.96
N THR A 78 1.97 11.40 -11.02
CA THR A 78 1.49 11.22 -12.38
C THR A 78 1.81 9.84 -12.93
N ALA A 79 0.99 9.36 -13.89
CA ALA A 79 1.24 8.10 -14.58
C ALA A 79 2.59 8.12 -15.36
N ALA A 80 3.00 9.29 -15.87
CA ALA A 80 4.27 9.45 -16.57
C ALA A 80 5.47 9.30 -15.62
N ASP A 81 5.40 9.87 -14.42
CA ASP A 81 6.45 9.71 -13.40
C ASP A 81 6.55 8.24 -12.95
N GLN A 82 5.41 7.59 -12.68
CA GLN A 82 5.43 6.17 -12.33
C GLN A 82 5.99 5.30 -13.45
N LYS A 83 5.66 5.59 -14.72
CA LYS A 83 6.24 4.85 -15.85
C LYS A 83 7.76 4.96 -15.87
N ARG A 84 8.31 6.17 -15.69
CA ARG A 84 9.77 6.38 -15.63
C ARG A 84 10.42 5.61 -14.47
N ILE A 85 9.76 5.57 -13.31
CA ILE A 85 10.22 4.79 -12.15
C ILE A 85 10.23 3.29 -12.47
N VAL A 86 9.18 2.77 -13.09
CA VAL A 86 9.07 1.35 -13.48
C VAL A 86 10.15 0.98 -14.50
N ASP A 87 10.34 1.82 -15.55
CA ASP A 87 11.38 1.59 -16.57
C ASP A 87 12.79 1.54 -15.93
N ASP A 88 13.11 2.45 -15.00
CA ASP A 88 14.38 2.46 -14.25
C ASP A 88 14.56 1.18 -13.41
N LEU A 89 13.53 0.74 -12.71
CA LEU A 89 13.55 -0.47 -11.90
C LEU A 89 13.76 -1.73 -12.75
N LEU A 90 13.08 -1.82 -13.90
CA LEU A 90 13.25 -2.92 -14.85
C LEU A 90 14.68 -2.95 -15.41
N ALA A 91 15.24 -1.80 -15.79
CA ALA A 91 16.61 -1.67 -16.26
C ALA A 91 17.64 -2.09 -15.20
N LYS A 92 17.36 -1.86 -13.92
CA LYS A 92 18.16 -2.31 -12.79
C LYS A 92 18.05 -3.82 -12.52
N GLY A 93 17.13 -4.53 -13.18
CA GLY A 93 16.93 -5.96 -13.04
C GLY A 93 16.35 -6.37 -11.67
N ILE A 94 15.30 -5.71 -11.20
CA ILE A 94 14.54 -6.16 -10.02
C ILE A 94 13.83 -7.47 -10.30
N ASN A 95 13.48 -8.22 -9.24
CA ASN A 95 12.78 -9.50 -9.34
C ASN A 95 11.28 -9.37 -9.10
N GLY A 96 10.86 -8.35 -8.36
CA GLY A 96 9.45 -8.11 -8.07
C GLY A 96 9.17 -6.65 -7.69
N MET A 97 7.95 -6.22 -7.96
CA MET A 97 7.47 -4.87 -7.69
C MET A 97 6.08 -4.90 -7.08
N ALA A 98 5.88 -4.12 -6.00
CA ALA A 98 4.58 -3.75 -5.48
C ALA A 98 4.31 -2.29 -5.86
N ILE A 99 3.24 -2.02 -6.60
CA ILE A 99 2.93 -0.68 -7.11
C ILE A 99 1.51 -0.25 -6.73
N SER A 100 1.33 1.01 -6.32
CA SER A 100 0.02 1.66 -6.24
C SER A 100 -0.19 2.49 -7.51
N PRO A 101 -0.94 2.01 -8.51
CA PRO A 101 -1.10 2.75 -9.76
C PRO A 101 -1.90 4.04 -9.56
N VAL A 102 -1.41 5.14 -10.15
CA VAL A 102 -2.08 6.47 -10.12
C VAL A 102 -3.33 6.46 -11.02
N ASP A 103 -3.23 5.82 -12.16
CA ASP A 103 -4.27 5.74 -13.19
C ASP A 103 -4.36 4.30 -13.69
N PRO A 104 -5.10 3.44 -12.97
CA PRO A 104 -5.16 2.01 -13.27
C PRO A 104 -5.61 1.71 -14.70
N ALA A 105 -6.54 2.49 -15.25
CA ALA A 105 -7.09 2.25 -16.59
C ALA A 105 -6.02 2.45 -17.67
N ASN A 106 -5.26 3.54 -17.59
CA ASN A 106 -4.23 3.88 -18.58
C ASN A 106 -2.88 3.20 -18.29
N GLN A 107 -2.67 2.69 -17.06
CA GLN A 107 -1.44 2.00 -16.68
C GLN A 107 -1.51 0.47 -16.76
N THR A 108 -2.66 -0.11 -17.10
CA THR A 108 -2.83 -1.57 -17.26
C THR A 108 -1.76 -2.15 -18.19
N GLN A 109 -1.49 -1.52 -19.35
CA GLN A 109 -0.49 -2.02 -20.29
C GLN A 109 0.93 -1.99 -19.69
N MET A 110 1.31 -0.92 -19.01
CA MET A 110 2.61 -0.80 -18.34
C MET A 110 2.80 -1.92 -17.29
N ILE A 111 1.76 -2.20 -16.49
CA ILE A 111 1.78 -3.28 -15.49
C ILE A 111 1.93 -4.64 -16.17
N ASN A 112 1.21 -4.89 -17.27
CA ASN A 112 1.28 -6.14 -18.03
C ASN A 112 2.68 -6.33 -18.65
N ASP A 113 3.28 -5.28 -19.21
CA ASP A 113 4.62 -5.35 -19.78
C ASP A 113 5.67 -5.68 -18.70
N ALA A 114 5.56 -5.07 -17.52
CA ALA A 114 6.41 -5.41 -16.38
C ALA A 114 6.19 -6.86 -15.90
N ALA A 115 4.93 -7.32 -15.84
CA ALA A 115 4.57 -8.65 -15.37
C ALA A 115 5.11 -9.80 -16.25
N ARG A 116 5.49 -9.51 -17.51
CA ARG A 116 6.16 -10.49 -18.39
C ARG A 116 7.60 -10.83 -17.95
N SER A 117 8.23 -9.92 -17.21
CA SER A 117 9.65 -10.03 -16.85
C SER A 117 9.88 -10.20 -15.35
N ILE A 118 8.99 -9.68 -14.51
CA ILE A 118 9.12 -9.68 -13.05
C ILE A 118 7.79 -10.02 -12.38
N LEU A 119 7.84 -10.36 -11.08
CA LEU A 119 6.64 -10.46 -10.29
C LEU A 119 6.06 -9.06 -10.04
N VAL A 120 4.78 -8.83 -10.40
CA VAL A 120 4.08 -7.60 -10.09
C VAL A 120 2.88 -7.89 -9.19
N ILE A 121 2.77 -7.16 -8.09
CA ILE A 121 1.57 -7.04 -7.27
C ILE A 121 1.15 -5.59 -7.21
N THR A 122 -0.14 -5.32 -7.03
CA THR A 122 -0.62 -3.97 -6.74
C THR A 122 -0.89 -3.82 -5.24
N GLN A 123 -0.81 -2.61 -4.75
CA GLN A 123 -1.11 -2.31 -3.35
C GLN A 123 -1.79 -0.94 -3.24
N ASP A 124 -2.60 -0.70 -2.17
CA ASP A 124 -3.36 0.53 -1.95
C ASP A 124 -4.38 0.84 -3.05
N SER A 125 -3.94 1.15 -4.26
CA SER A 125 -4.76 1.25 -5.46
C SER A 125 -4.58 0.02 -6.33
N ASP A 126 -5.67 -0.52 -6.89
CA ASP A 126 -5.63 -1.74 -7.69
C ASP A 126 -5.79 -1.46 -9.19
N ALA A 127 -5.23 -2.36 -10.01
CA ALA A 127 -5.45 -2.45 -11.45
C ALA A 127 -5.99 -3.85 -11.81
N PRO A 128 -7.27 -4.15 -11.52
CA PRO A 128 -7.81 -5.50 -11.59
C PRO A 128 -7.84 -6.08 -13.01
N GLN A 129 -7.78 -5.24 -14.03
CA GLN A 129 -7.73 -5.66 -15.45
C GLN A 129 -6.31 -6.01 -15.90
N SER A 130 -5.30 -5.84 -15.04
CA SER A 130 -3.90 -6.15 -15.36
C SER A 130 -3.53 -7.59 -15.03
N GLU A 131 -2.35 -8.02 -15.52
CA GLU A 131 -1.75 -9.33 -15.24
C GLU A 131 -1.03 -9.38 -13.88
N ARG A 132 -1.32 -8.46 -12.96
CA ARG A 132 -0.78 -8.51 -11.61
C ARG A 132 -1.08 -9.84 -10.93
N ALA A 133 -0.15 -10.34 -10.13
CA ALA A 133 -0.34 -11.60 -9.43
C ALA A 133 -1.39 -11.49 -8.30
N CYS A 134 -1.37 -10.38 -7.55
CA CYS A 134 -2.28 -10.15 -6.43
C CYS A 134 -2.39 -8.65 -6.11
N TYR A 135 -3.47 -8.25 -5.47
CA TYR A 135 -3.65 -6.95 -4.81
C TYR A 135 -3.55 -7.12 -3.29
N ILE A 136 -2.88 -6.18 -2.63
CA ILE A 136 -2.86 -6.08 -1.16
C ILE A 136 -3.27 -4.66 -0.79
N GLY A 137 -4.41 -4.51 -0.13
CA GLY A 137 -4.88 -3.16 0.20
C GLY A 137 -6.21 -3.17 0.93
N THR A 138 -6.90 -2.05 0.86
CA THR A 138 -8.19 -1.83 1.49
C THR A 138 -9.33 -2.37 0.61
N ASP A 139 -10.34 -3.02 1.22
CA ASP A 139 -11.68 -3.10 0.61
C ASP A 139 -12.29 -1.69 0.64
N ASN A 140 -12.07 -0.95 -0.43
CA ASN A 140 -12.48 0.46 -0.51
C ASN A 140 -14.01 0.62 -0.46
N ARG A 141 -14.77 -0.35 -0.97
CA ARG A 141 -16.23 -0.33 -0.90
C ARG A 141 -16.72 -0.54 0.54
N ALA A 142 -16.11 -1.46 1.28
CA ALA A 142 -16.38 -1.63 2.71
C ALA A 142 -15.96 -0.39 3.52
N ALA A 143 -14.83 0.23 3.22
CA ALA A 143 -14.38 1.48 3.85
C ALA A 143 -15.37 2.63 3.57
N GLY A 144 -15.89 2.72 2.36
CA GLY A 144 -16.95 3.66 2.00
C GLY A 144 -18.23 3.43 2.79
N ARG A 145 -18.66 2.17 2.97
CA ARG A 145 -19.81 1.85 3.84
C ARG A 145 -19.57 2.29 5.29
N GLN A 146 -18.37 2.08 5.84
CA GLN A 146 -18.04 2.56 7.18
C GLN A 146 -18.16 4.08 7.30
N ALA A 147 -17.73 4.83 6.27
CA ALA A 147 -17.91 6.29 6.25
C ALA A 147 -19.40 6.66 6.20
N GLY A 148 -20.21 5.96 5.42
CA GLY A 148 -21.66 6.15 5.38
C GLY A 148 -22.34 5.86 6.72
N GLU A 149 -21.90 4.84 7.45
CA GLU A 149 -22.40 4.56 8.81
C GLU A 149 -22.02 5.68 9.79
N LEU A 150 -20.81 6.26 9.68
CA LEU A 150 -20.43 7.43 10.46
C LEU A 150 -21.32 8.64 10.14
N VAL A 151 -21.62 8.88 8.85
CA VAL A 151 -22.54 9.96 8.43
C VAL A 151 -23.91 9.77 9.08
N LYS A 152 -24.52 8.59 8.98
CA LYS A 152 -25.83 8.29 9.59
C LYS A 152 -25.83 8.49 11.10
N ALA A 153 -24.78 8.02 11.77
CA ALA A 153 -24.63 8.20 13.22
C ALA A 153 -24.52 9.69 13.61
N SER A 154 -23.85 10.50 12.78
CA SER A 154 -23.68 11.95 13.00
C SER A 154 -24.91 12.77 12.62
N LEU A 155 -25.77 12.23 11.74
CA LEU A 155 -26.97 12.90 11.22
C LEU A 155 -28.22 12.01 11.43
N PRO A 156 -28.64 11.75 12.67
CA PRO A 156 -29.75 10.83 12.94
C PRO A 156 -31.11 11.30 12.39
N GLN A 157 -31.25 12.59 12.10
CA GLN A 157 -32.44 13.17 11.46
C GLN A 157 -32.29 13.28 9.93
N GLY A 158 -31.14 12.88 9.38
CA GLY A 158 -30.81 13.09 7.99
C GLY A 158 -30.22 14.46 7.71
N GLY A 159 -30.13 14.81 6.42
CA GLY A 159 -29.60 16.09 5.98
C GLY A 159 -28.80 15.96 4.68
N LYS A 160 -28.39 17.11 4.14
CA LYS A 160 -27.61 17.17 2.90
C LYS A 160 -26.13 17.09 3.20
N ILE A 161 -25.41 16.29 2.40
CA ILE A 161 -23.96 16.16 2.52
C ILE A 161 -23.25 16.43 1.20
N MET A 162 -22.00 16.92 1.28
CA MET A 162 -21.11 17.05 0.14
C MET A 162 -19.91 16.12 0.33
N VAL A 163 -19.48 15.47 -0.74
CA VAL A 163 -18.33 14.55 -0.74
C VAL A 163 -17.18 15.16 -1.53
N PHE A 164 -15.94 14.95 -1.06
CA PHE A 164 -14.71 15.51 -1.65
C PHE A 164 -13.68 14.43 -1.88
N VAL A 165 -12.98 14.51 -3.00
CA VAL A 165 -11.91 13.58 -3.37
C VAL A 165 -10.96 14.20 -4.37
N GLY A 166 -9.73 13.69 -4.47
CA GLY A 166 -8.76 14.17 -5.46
C GLY A 166 -9.21 13.95 -6.89
N LYS A 167 -9.44 12.68 -7.24
CA LYS A 167 -9.83 12.26 -8.59
C LYS A 167 -10.96 11.25 -8.52
N ALA A 168 -12.09 11.55 -9.15
CA ALA A 168 -13.27 10.69 -9.12
C ALA A 168 -13.10 9.39 -9.92
N ASP A 169 -12.21 9.37 -10.90
CA ASP A 169 -11.89 8.22 -11.75
C ASP A 169 -10.87 7.26 -11.12
N ALA A 170 -10.21 7.63 -10.04
CA ALA A 170 -9.39 6.70 -9.27
C ALA A 170 -10.26 5.57 -8.68
N GLN A 171 -9.78 4.33 -8.75
CA GLN A 171 -10.59 3.17 -8.34
C GLN A 171 -11.00 3.26 -6.87
N ASN A 172 -10.06 3.58 -5.97
CA ASN A 172 -10.35 3.73 -4.55
C ASN A 172 -11.41 4.81 -4.28
N ALA A 173 -11.37 5.92 -5.02
CA ALA A 173 -12.35 7.00 -4.91
C ALA A 173 -13.76 6.55 -5.32
N ARG A 174 -13.87 5.87 -6.47
CA ARG A 174 -15.15 5.32 -6.94
C ARG A 174 -15.74 4.33 -5.94
N GLU A 175 -14.93 3.35 -5.51
CA GLU A 175 -15.38 2.30 -4.58
C GLU A 175 -15.78 2.87 -3.22
N ARG A 176 -15.01 3.82 -2.66
CA ARG A 176 -15.39 4.52 -1.41
C ARG A 176 -16.69 5.30 -1.57
N PHE A 177 -16.85 6.01 -2.68
CA PHE A 177 -18.08 6.77 -2.94
C PHE A 177 -19.30 5.86 -3.16
N GLU A 178 -19.15 4.75 -3.88
CA GLU A 178 -20.20 3.75 -4.05
C GLU A 178 -20.59 3.11 -2.72
N GLY A 179 -19.63 2.68 -1.92
CA GLY A 179 -19.87 2.11 -0.60
C GLY A 179 -20.56 3.10 0.35
N LEU A 180 -20.18 4.38 0.31
CA LEU A 180 -20.85 5.44 1.07
C LEU A 180 -22.32 5.55 0.64
N LYS A 181 -22.61 5.60 -0.64
CA LYS A 181 -23.99 5.66 -1.16
C LYS A 181 -24.81 4.44 -0.78
N GLU A 182 -24.20 3.25 -0.82
CA GLU A 182 -24.87 2.01 -0.37
C GLU A 182 -25.30 2.09 1.10
N ALA A 183 -24.41 2.54 1.97
CA ALA A 183 -24.71 2.67 3.39
C ALA A 183 -25.78 3.72 3.67
N LEU A 184 -25.87 4.77 2.84
CA LEU A 184 -26.87 5.84 2.98
C LEU A 184 -28.23 5.49 2.34
N ALA A 185 -28.30 4.42 1.55
CA ALA A 185 -29.55 4.02 0.88
C ALA A 185 -30.68 3.78 1.90
N GLY A 186 -31.84 4.37 1.65
CA GLY A 186 -33.01 4.28 2.54
C GLY A 186 -32.94 5.15 3.79
N SER A 187 -31.87 5.95 3.97
CA SER A 187 -31.79 6.96 5.02
C SER A 187 -32.33 8.33 4.53
N ASN A 188 -32.52 9.28 5.46
CA ASN A 188 -32.89 10.66 5.14
C ASN A 188 -31.66 11.53 4.80
N VAL A 189 -30.52 10.93 4.44
CA VAL A 189 -29.31 11.65 4.03
C VAL A 189 -29.26 11.76 2.52
N GLU A 190 -29.13 12.99 2.01
CA GLU A 190 -29.00 13.30 0.58
C GLU A 190 -27.55 13.66 0.24
N VAL A 191 -26.95 12.96 -0.72
CA VAL A 191 -25.65 13.34 -1.27
C VAL A 191 -25.87 14.38 -2.37
N ILE A 192 -25.43 15.62 -2.15
CA ILE A 192 -25.58 16.72 -3.11
C ILE A 192 -24.72 16.45 -4.35
N ASP A 193 -23.42 16.19 -4.14
CA ASP A 193 -22.47 15.98 -5.22
C ASP A 193 -21.16 15.38 -4.70
N LEU A 194 -20.29 14.95 -5.64
CA LEU A 194 -18.88 14.59 -5.42
C LEU A 194 -18.00 15.64 -6.11
N ARG A 195 -17.24 16.41 -5.32
CA ARG A 195 -16.35 17.45 -5.83
C ARG A 195 -14.89 16.97 -5.88
N THR A 196 -14.23 17.25 -7.00
CA THR A 196 -12.84 16.87 -7.22
C THR A 196 -11.90 18.08 -7.13
N ASP A 197 -10.67 17.84 -6.71
CA ASP A 197 -9.64 18.87 -6.52
C ASP A 197 -8.31 18.57 -7.24
N ASP A 198 -8.22 17.49 -8.02
CA ASP A 198 -7.02 17.04 -8.73
C ASP A 198 -5.79 16.84 -7.80
N ALA A 199 -6.03 16.45 -6.55
CA ALA A 199 -5.04 16.32 -5.49
C ALA A 199 -4.34 17.66 -5.08
N ASP A 200 -4.95 18.79 -5.40
CA ASP A 200 -4.51 20.12 -5.00
C ASP A 200 -5.16 20.51 -3.66
N ARG A 201 -4.34 20.64 -2.61
CA ARG A 201 -4.80 20.95 -1.24
C ARG A 201 -5.47 22.34 -1.13
N VAL A 202 -5.03 23.33 -1.95
CA VAL A 202 -5.62 24.67 -1.97
C VAL A 202 -7.01 24.59 -2.59
N ARG A 203 -7.15 23.88 -3.70
CA ARG A 203 -8.45 23.66 -4.35
C ARG A 203 -9.39 22.84 -3.47
N ALA A 204 -8.89 21.83 -2.75
CA ALA A 204 -9.68 21.07 -1.78
C ALA A 204 -10.32 21.97 -0.73
N LYS A 205 -9.54 22.89 -0.12
CA LYS A 205 -10.06 23.87 0.84
C LYS A 205 -11.07 24.85 0.20
N SER A 206 -10.76 25.35 -1.01
CA SER A 206 -11.65 26.26 -1.75
C SER A 206 -12.98 25.58 -2.06
N ASN A 207 -12.96 24.33 -2.54
CA ASN A 207 -14.16 23.54 -2.80
C ASN A 207 -15.06 23.39 -1.56
N ALA A 208 -14.47 23.18 -0.39
CA ALA A 208 -15.21 23.10 0.87
C ALA A 208 -15.82 24.47 1.25
N ALA A 209 -15.04 25.56 1.14
CA ALA A 209 -15.50 26.91 1.40
C ALA A 209 -16.66 27.30 0.48
N ASP A 210 -16.54 27.06 -0.83
CA ASP A 210 -17.58 27.32 -1.81
C ASP A 210 -18.86 26.53 -1.52
N THR A 211 -18.70 25.28 -1.04
CA THR A 211 -19.85 24.46 -0.63
C THR A 211 -20.59 25.06 0.54
N LEU A 212 -19.88 25.56 1.56
CA LEU A 212 -20.48 26.19 2.75
C LEU A 212 -21.22 27.47 2.42
N VAL A 213 -20.84 28.18 1.35
CA VAL A 213 -21.50 29.37 0.84
C VAL A 213 -22.71 29.02 -0.01
N LYS A 214 -22.53 28.10 -0.97
CA LYS A 214 -23.56 27.73 -1.94
C LYS A 214 -24.70 26.91 -1.33
N TYR A 215 -24.39 26.11 -0.31
CA TYR A 215 -25.33 25.21 0.37
C TYR A 215 -25.31 25.52 1.88
N PRO A 216 -25.88 26.60 2.34
CA PRO A 216 -25.84 27.01 3.75
C PRO A 216 -26.48 25.98 4.70
N GLU A 217 -27.36 25.13 4.17
CA GLU A 217 -28.04 24.04 4.87
C GLU A 217 -27.25 22.71 4.88
N VAL A 218 -26.04 22.66 4.31
CA VAL A 218 -25.24 21.42 4.29
C VAL A 218 -24.97 20.97 5.73
N ALA A 219 -25.34 19.72 6.02
CA ALA A 219 -25.22 19.14 7.34
C ALA A 219 -23.89 18.46 7.61
N ALA A 220 -23.26 17.87 6.56
CA ALA A 220 -21.94 17.27 6.69
C ALA A 220 -21.10 17.39 5.42
N LEU A 221 -19.77 17.36 5.62
CA LEU A 221 -18.74 17.30 4.58
C LEU A 221 -17.93 16.03 4.79
N VAL A 222 -17.75 15.25 3.72
CA VAL A 222 -17.07 13.96 3.75
C VAL A 222 -15.85 13.99 2.84
N GLY A 223 -14.64 13.81 3.38
CA GLY A 223 -13.40 13.71 2.61
C GLY A 223 -13.01 12.26 2.42
N LEU A 224 -12.79 11.81 1.18
CA LEU A 224 -12.47 10.42 0.87
C LEU A 224 -10.96 10.11 0.79
N TRP A 225 -10.11 11.13 0.75
CA TRP A 225 -8.64 11.00 0.79
C TRP A 225 -8.06 11.75 1.99
N ALA A 226 -6.86 11.35 2.42
CA ALA A 226 -6.22 11.82 3.64
C ALA A 226 -6.26 13.34 3.83
N TYR A 227 -5.81 14.11 2.83
CA TYR A 227 -5.70 15.57 2.91
C TYR A 227 -7.05 16.30 2.83
N ASN A 228 -8.13 15.64 2.41
CA ASN A 228 -9.45 16.27 2.38
C ASN A 228 -9.94 16.61 3.80
N GLY A 229 -9.66 15.74 4.79
CA GLY A 229 -10.04 16.00 6.18
C GLY A 229 -9.53 17.34 6.72
N PRO A 230 -8.21 17.61 6.72
CA PRO A 230 -7.64 18.90 7.10
C PRO A 230 -8.15 20.08 6.27
N ALA A 231 -8.30 19.91 4.95
CA ALA A 231 -8.78 20.97 4.06
C ALA A 231 -10.22 21.38 4.40
N ILE A 232 -11.11 20.41 4.61
CA ILE A 232 -12.49 20.61 5.04
C ILE A 232 -12.54 21.28 6.43
N LEU A 233 -11.77 20.76 7.40
CA LEU A 233 -11.71 21.31 8.75
C LEU A 233 -11.30 22.79 8.75
N SER A 234 -10.28 23.13 7.94
CA SER A 234 -9.83 24.52 7.79
C SER A 234 -10.94 25.40 7.23
N ALA A 235 -11.66 25.00 6.18
CA ALA A 235 -12.74 25.76 5.59
C ALA A 235 -13.92 25.94 6.55
N VAL A 236 -14.28 24.88 7.31
CA VAL A 236 -15.36 24.93 8.31
C VAL A 236 -15.02 25.88 9.46
N ARG A 237 -13.76 25.90 9.92
CA ARG A 237 -13.27 26.84 10.95
C ARG A 237 -13.31 28.28 10.45
N ASP A 238 -12.82 28.54 9.25
CA ASP A 238 -12.81 29.88 8.65
C ASP A 238 -14.23 30.43 8.46
N ALA A 239 -15.20 29.56 8.18
CA ALA A 239 -16.62 29.89 8.07
C ALA A 239 -17.36 30.01 9.44
N ASN A 240 -16.66 29.76 10.56
CA ASN A 240 -17.24 29.72 11.91
C ASN A 240 -18.40 28.70 12.05
N LYS A 241 -18.34 27.58 11.32
CA LYS A 241 -19.37 26.52 11.34
C LYS A 241 -18.95 25.26 12.11
N THR A 242 -17.86 25.32 12.88
CA THR A 242 -17.40 24.19 13.72
C THR A 242 -18.52 23.75 14.67
N GLY A 243 -18.78 22.43 14.70
CA GLY A 243 -19.87 21.82 15.48
C GLY A 243 -21.25 21.92 14.81
N GLN A 244 -21.47 22.87 13.88
CA GLN A 244 -22.71 22.97 13.11
C GLN A 244 -22.71 22.06 11.90
N VAL A 245 -21.57 22.01 11.16
CA VAL A 245 -21.36 21.13 10.03
C VAL A 245 -20.49 19.96 10.48
N LYS A 246 -21.00 18.74 10.30
CA LYS A 246 -20.28 17.52 10.66
C LYS A 246 -19.19 17.20 9.64
N ILE A 247 -18.07 16.65 10.11
CA ILE A 247 -16.94 16.28 9.23
C ILE A 247 -16.62 14.80 9.42
N ILE A 248 -16.60 14.06 8.32
CA ILE A 248 -16.12 12.68 8.25
C ILE A 248 -14.90 12.64 7.32
N ALA A 249 -13.83 11.96 7.73
CA ALA A 249 -12.57 11.95 7.04
C ALA A 249 -12.10 10.52 6.69
N PHE A 250 -11.02 10.46 5.94
CA PHE A 250 -10.23 9.26 5.70
C PHE A 250 -8.79 9.50 6.15
N ASP A 251 -8.15 8.42 6.55
CA ASP A 251 -6.74 8.34 6.96
C ASP A 251 -6.38 9.17 8.20
N GLU A 252 -5.08 9.25 8.51
CA GLU A 252 -4.56 9.67 9.81
C GLU A 252 -3.65 10.90 9.72
N GLU A 253 -4.01 11.93 8.93
CA GLU A 253 -3.26 13.18 9.00
C GLU A 253 -3.37 13.82 10.39
N ASP A 254 -2.28 14.45 10.87
CA ASP A 254 -2.19 14.97 12.24
C ASP A 254 -3.31 15.95 12.58
N ASP A 255 -3.70 16.81 11.63
CA ASP A 255 -4.82 17.76 11.82
C ASP A 255 -6.18 17.04 11.87
N THR A 256 -6.35 15.92 11.15
CA THR A 256 -7.55 15.07 11.25
C THR A 256 -7.65 14.47 12.65
N LEU A 257 -6.60 13.84 13.15
CA LEU A 257 -6.57 13.23 14.48
C LEU A 257 -6.76 14.27 15.59
N LYS A 258 -6.13 15.44 15.44
CA LYS A 258 -6.34 16.58 16.34
C LYS A 258 -7.80 17.05 16.31
N GLY A 259 -8.39 17.18 15.12
CA GLY A 259 -9.80 17.57 14.96
C GLY A 259 -10.77 16.59 15.62
N ILE A 260 -10.49 15.28 15.56
CA ILE A 260 -11.29 14.25 16.25
C ILE A 260 -11.16 14.40 17.76
N ARG A 261 -9.95 14.58 18.28
CA ARG A 261 -9.71 14.77 19.73
C ARG A 261 -10.46 16.00 20.27
N GLU A 262 -10.46 17.10 19.52
CA GLU A 262 -11.14 18.35 19.84
C GLU A 262 -12.67 18.28 19.64
N GLY A 263 -13.18 17.24 18.95
CA GLY A 263 -14.60 17.09 18.61
C GLY A 263 -15.05 17.96 17.42
N SER A 264 -14.10 18.42 16.61
CA SER A 264 -14.37 19.19 15.36
C SER A 264 -14.56 18.27 14.15
N ILE A 265 -14.10 17.02 14.22
CA ILE A 265 -14.28 15.94 13.24
C ILE A 265 -14.94 14.76 13.96
N GLU A 266 -15.99 14.20 13.39
CA GLU A 266 -16.76 13.09 13.99
C GLU A 266 -15.97 11.77 14.00
N GLY A 267 -15.16 11.55 12.97
CA GLY A 267 -14.30 10.40 12.86
C GLY A 267 -13.62 10.28 11.51
N THR A 268 -12.71 9.31 11.43
CA THR A 268 -11.98 8.99 10.20
C THR A 268 -11.92 7.46 9.99
N ILE A 269 -11.92 7.06 8.73
CA ILE A 269 -11.67 5.68 8.32
C ILE A 269 -10.19 5.55 7.98
N VAL A 270 -9.42 4.80 8.77
CA VAL A 270 -7.99 4.66 8.56
C VAL A 270 -7.64 3.33 7.91
N GLN A 271 -6.72 3.38 6.98
CA GLN A 271 -6.10 2.23 6.34
C GLN A 271 -4.89 1.76 7.16
N GLN A 272 -4.23 0.70 6.72
CA GLN A 272 -3.05 0.17 7.39
C GLN A 272 -1.84 0.14 6.45
N PRO A 273 -1.28 1.29 6.07
CA PRO A 273 -0.18 1.36 5.09
C PRO A 273 1.07 0.60 5.53
N TYR A 274 1.35 0.49 6.84
CA TYR A 274 2.39 -0.39 7.35
C TYR A 274 2.22 -1.84 6.87
N GLN A 275 0.99 -2.35 6.96
CA GLN A 275 0.68 -3.71 6.52
C GLN A 275 0.79 -3.86 5.00
N PHE A 276 0.45 -2.82 4.23
CA PHE A 276 0.64 -2.84 2.77
C PHE A 276 2.11 -3.05 2.42
N GLY A 277 3.01 -2.29 3.05
CA GLY A 277 4.44 -2.43 2.86
C GLY A 277 4.98 -3.79 3.32
N TYR A 278 4.65 -4.17 4.55
CA TYR A 278 5.14 -5.39 5.18
C TYR A 278 4.70 -6.65 4.42
N GLN A 279 3.38 -6.78 4.18
CA GLN A 279 2.83 -7.95 3.52
C GLN A 279 3.26 -8.05 2.04
N SER A 280 3.38 -6.91 1.34
CA SER A 280 3.85 -6.89 -0.05
C SER A 280 5.25 -7.48 -0.20
N VAL A 281 6.18 -7.07 0.64
CA VAL A 281 7.56 -7.58 0.61
C VAL A 281 7.60 -9.06 0.97
N LYS A 282 6.89 -9.48 2.05
CA LYS A 282 6.82 -10.89 2.48
C LYS A 282 6.21 -11.77 1.38
N MET A 283 5.10 -11.33 0.79
CA MET A 283 4.43 -12.06 -0.29
C MET A 283 5.32 -12.20 -1.53
N MET A 284 5.94 -11.10 -1.98
CA MET A 284 6.84 -11.18 -3.15
C MET A 284 7.99 -12.14 -2.91
N ALA A 285 8.62 -12.10 -1.72
CA ALA A 285 9.71 -13.01 -1.38
C ALA A 285 9.27 -14.47 -1.39
N GLN A 286 8.10 -14.78 -0.86
CA GLN A 286 7.53 -16.12 -0.79
C GLN A 286 7.19 -16.66 -2.21
N ILE A 287 6.52 -15.84 -3.03
CA ILE A 287 6.18 -16.21 -4.42
C ILE A 287 7.44 -16.46 -5.25
N LEU A 288 8.45 -15.61 -5.14
CA LEU A 288 9.73 -15.76 -5.84
C LEU A 288 10.55 -16.93 -5.29
N GLY A 289 10.30 -17.34 -4.06
CA GLY A 289 10.82 -18.58 -3.46
C GLY A 289 10.11 -19.85 -3.93
N GLY A 290 9.09 -19.73 -4.78
CA GLY A 290 8.34 -20.86 -5.38
C GLY A 290 7.01 -21.18 -4.71
N ASP A 291 6.65 -20.53 -3.60
CA ASP A 291 5.37 -20.74 -2.92
C ASP A 291 4.34 -19.68 -3.32
N ARG A 292 3.32 -20.09 -4.06
CA ARG A 292 2.20 -19.25 -4.50
C ARG A 292 0.89 -19.54 -3.76
N SER A 293 0.91 -20.40 -2.75
CA SER A 293 -0.28 -20.87 -2.03
C SER A 293 -1.04 -19.72 -1.32
N MET A 294 -0.33 -18.64 -1.00
CA MET A 294 -0.92 -17.46 -0.35
C MET A 294 -1.74 -16.57 -1.28
N ILE A 295 -1.68 -16.78 -2.61
CA ILE A 295 -2.48 -15.99 -3.55
C ILE A 295 -3.90 -16.58 -3.56
N PRO A 296 -4.93 -15.85 -3.07
CA PRO A 296 -6.29 -16.35 -3.10
C PRO A 296 -6.83 -16.38 -4.53
N ALA A 297 -7.88 -17.19 -4.78
CA ALA A 297 -8.51 -17.28 -6.09
C ALA A 297 -9.02 -15.93 -6.62
N THR A 298 -9.41 -15.02 -5.72
CA THR A 298 -9.83 -13.64 -6.04
C THR A 298 -8.66 -12.73 -6.45
N LYS A 299 -7.41 -13.16 -6.21
CA LYS A 299 -6.20 -12.35 -6.35
C LYS A 299 -6.27 -11.03 -5.57
N GLN A 300 -6.95 -11.01 -4.42
CA GLN A 300 -7.10 -9.83 -3.56
C GLN A 300 -6.95 -10.23 -2.09
N ILE A 301 -6.10 -9.51 -1.37
CA ILE A 301 -5.93 -9.62 0.07
C ILE A 301 -6.33 -8.28 0.67
N PHE A 302 -7.42 -8.29 1.41
CA PHE A 302 -7.91 -7.10 2.07
C PHE A 302 -7.32 -6.96 3.47
N VAL A 303 -6.71 -5.82 3.71
CA VAL A 303 -6.25 -5.39 5.04
C VAL A 303 -7.38 -4.58 5.68
N PRO A 304 -7.87 -4.97 6.86
CA PRO A 304 -9.00 -4.29 7.49
C PRO A 304 -8.74 -2.81 7.75
N THR A 305 -9.78 -1.99 7.57
CA THR A 305 -9.78 -0.59 8.02
C THR A 305 -10.22 -0.46 9.48
N ARG A 306 -9.91 0.67 10.10
CA ARG A 306 -10.34 1.01 11.47
C ARG A 306 -11.11 2.32 11.46
N VAL A 307 -12.17 2.39 12.24
CA VAL A 307 -12.90 3.63 12.49
C VAL A 307 -12.31 4.30 13.73
N ILE A 308 -11.76 5.50 13.54
CA ILE A 308 -11.19 6.30 14.62
C ILE A 308 -12.12 7.43 14.95
N LYS A 309 -12.54 7.47 16.21
CA LYS A 309 -13.42 8.48 16.80
C LYS A 309 -12.81 9.00 18.10
N LYS A 310 -13.52 9.92 18.77
CA LYS A 310 -13.04 10.54 20.00
C LYS A 310 -12.69 9.54 21.10
N GLU A 311 -13.40 8.42 21.19
CA GLU A 311 -13.21 7.40 22.24
C GLU A 311 -11.94 6.57 22.07
N ASN A 312 -11.32 6.51 20.87
CA ASN A 312 -10.15 5.68 20.59
C ASN A 312 -9.00 6.44 19.92
N VAL A 313 -9.13 7.75 19.66
CA VAL A 313 -8.12 8.52 18.94
C VAL A 313 -6.80 8.64 19.71
N ASP A 314 -6.83 8.73 21.04
CA ASP A 314 -5.60 8.91 21.82
C ASP A 314 -4.71 7.65 21.79
N ASP A 315 -5.30 6.46 21.87
CA ASP A 315 -4.56 5.21 21.75
C ASP A 315 -4.07 5.00 20.33
N PHE A 316 -4.88 5.35 19.32
CA PHE A 316 -4.46 5.31 17.93
C PHE A 316 -3.29 6.27 17.65
N VAL A 317 -3.30 7.48 18.20
CA VAL A 317 -2.19 8.45 18.05
C VAL A 317 -0.89 7.91 18.62
N LYS A 318 -0.91 7.22 19.76
CA LYS A 318 0.28 6.57 20.32
C LYS A 318 0.83 5.51 19.37
N GLU A 319 -0.06 4.64 18.85
CA GLU A 319 0.30 3.59 17.91
C GLU A 319 0.91 4.16 16.62
N ILE A 320 0.23 5.15 16.00
CA ILE A 320 0.70 5.71 14.73
C ILE A 320 2.01 6.48 14.87
N ASN A 321 2.23 7.15 16.01
CA ASN A 321 3.50 7.82 16.28
C ASN A 321 4.66 6.82 16.38
N GLN A 322 4.45 5.66 17.00
CA GLN A 322 5.46 4.58 17.01
C GLN A 322 5.76 4.10 15.58
N LEU A 323 4.73 3.88 14.75
CA LEU A 323 4.91 3.48 13.36
C LEU A 323 5.61 4.55 12.51
N ARG A 324 5.40 5.82 12.81
CA ARG A 324 6.11 6.95 12.18
C ARG A 324 7.53 7.15 12.73
N GLY A 325 7.90 6.49 13.82
CA GLY A 325 9.17 6.69 14.51
C GLY A 325 9.24 8.04 15.25
N ARG A 326 8.09 8.58 15.64
CA ARG A 326 7.96 9.75 16.50
C ARG A 326 7.81 9.27 17.94
N THR A 327 8.79 9.55 18.80
CA THR A 327 8.75 9.26 20.27
C THR A 327 8.12 10.41 21.02
#